data_188f6b9c2db664e08f33621834ffb61c
#
_entry.id   188f6b9c2db664e08f33621834ffb61c
#
_cell.length_a   1.000
_cell.length_b   1.000
_cell.length_c   1.000
_cell.angle_alpha   90.00
_cell.angle_beta   90.00
_cell.angle_gamma   90.00
#
_symmetry.space_group_name_H-M   'P 1'
#
loop_
_entity.id
_entity.type
_entity.pdbx_description
1 polymer ?
#
loop_
_entity_poly.entity_id
_entity_poly.type
_entity_poly.pdbx_seq_one_letter_code
_entity_poly.pdbx_strand_id
1 'polypeptide(L)'
;MKTIVAMSRTCLLLTVFTALGLGGAILAQQVQHTGKGQVKVTQLSQRHIIEKLDGKESSATVLEVTFEPGQKDTPHRHAGPVFGYVLEGEYEHAINDEPVKTYKTGDTFYEPSGCVHRVARNPSKTAKTRLLAVILHPRDAKETTVPEKGKE
;
A
#
# COMPACT_ATOMS: atom_id res chain seq x y z
N MET A 1 -13.66 17.92 71.69
CA MET A 1 -14.19 16.85 70.86
C MET A 1 -13.45 16.87 69.49
N LYS A 2 -12.50 15.97 69.30
CA LYS A 2 -11.72 15.87 68.08
C LYS A 2 -12.03 14.51 67.44
N THR A 3 -12.67 14.54 66.33
CA THR A 3 -13.04 13.32 65.53
C THR A 3 -11.89 12.98 64.61
N ILE A 4 -11.29 11.81 64.79
CA ILE A 4 -10.24 11.26 63.96
C ILE A 4 -10.89 10.44 62.84
N VAL A 5 -10.65 10.82 61.60
CA VAL A 5 -11.05 10.06 60.40
C VAL A 5 -9.94 9.09 60.04
N ALA A 6 -10.20 7.81 60.10
CA ALA A 6 -9.29 6.74 59.69
C ALA A 6 -9.25 6.58 58.16
N MET A 7 -8.09 6.72 57.59
CA MET A 7 -7.84 6.38 56.18
C MET A 7 -7.57 4.90 56.04
N SER A 8 -8.48 4.22 55.33
CA SER A 8 -8.32 2.82 54.89
C SER A 8 -7.36 2.75 53.70
N ARG A 9 -6.23 2.08 53.88
CA ARG A 9 -5.31 1.72 52.81
C ARG A 9 -5.78 0.41 52.16
N THR A 10 -6.40 0.51 50.99
CA THR A 10 -6.71 -0.66 50.19
C THR A 10 -5.47 -1.02 49.34
N CYS A 11 -4.85 -2.13 49.69
CA CYS A 11 -3.73 -2.72 48.99
C CYS A 11 -4.26 -3.38 47.71
N LEU A 12 -3.94 -2.78 46.53
CA LEU A 12 -4.29 -3.34 45.24
C LEU A 12 -3.20 -4.32 44.82
N LEU A 13 -3.47 -5.63 44.93
CA LEU A 13 -2.63 -6.69 44.40
C LEU A 13 -2.68 -6.66 42.87
N LEU A 14 -1.57 -6.26 42.26
CA LEU A 14 -1.36 -6.36 40.81
C LEU A 14 -1.01 -7.81 40.48
N THR A 15 -1.94 -8.59 40.00
CA THR A 15 -1.70 -9.90 39.38
C THR A 15 -1.15 -9.68 37.98
N VAL A 16 0.14 -9.90 37.80
CA VAL A 16 0.81 -9.95 36.49
C VAL A 16 0.41 -11.27 35.82
N PHE A 17 -0.50 -11.20 34.87
CA PHE A 17 -0.76 -12.30 33.92
C PHE A 17 0.30 -12.25 32.81
N THR A 18 1.29 -13.12 32.89
CA THR A 18 2.19 -13.44 31.77
C THR A 18 1.46 -14.39 30.83
N ALA A 19 0.74 -13.83 29.85
CA ALA A 19 0.24 -14.60 28.73
C ALA A 19 1.37 -14.75 27.70
N LEU A 20 1.99 -15.93 27.64
CA LEU A 20 2.72 -16.36 26.45
C LEU A 20 1.71 -16.59 25.33
N GLY A 21 1.45 -15.55 24.54
CA GLY A 21 0.66 -15.63 23.32
C GLY A 21 1.57 -15.70 22.13
N LEU A 22 1.52 -16.79 21.38
CA LEU A 22 2.11 -16.97 20.07
C LEU A 22 1.77 -15.76 19.20
N GLY A 23 2.81 -14.97 18.89
CA GLY A 23 2.68 -13.71 18.17
C GLY A 23 2.29 -13.89 16.71
N GLY A 24 1.01 -13.86 16.44
CA GLY A 24 0.52 -13.46 15.12
C GLY A 24 0.70 -11.95 15.01
N ALA A 25 1.72 -11.50 14.26
CA ALA A 25 1.87 -10.08 13.95
C ALA A 25 0.64 -9.63 13.16
N ILE A 26 -0.29 -8.97 13.83
CA ILE A 26 -1.33 -8.18 13.17
C ILE A 26 -0.58 -6.98 12.57
N LEU A 27 -0.19 -7.11 11.31
CA LEU A 27 0.32 -5.98 10.54
C LEU A 27 -0.82 -4.99 10.39
N ALA A 28 -0.72 -3.88 11.12
CA ALA A 28 -1.63 -2.77 10.99
C ALA A 28 -1.68 -2.36 9.51
N GLN A 29 -2.88 -2.33 8.98
CA GLN A 29 -3.19 -1.89 7.62
C GLN A 29 -2.78 -0.42 7.50
N GLN A 30 -1.61 -0.17 6.92
CA GLN A 30 -1.12 1.18 6.69
C GLN A 30 -1.87 1.78 5.51
N VAL A 31 -2.77 2.71 5.80
CA VAL A 31 -3.35 3.60 4.79
C VAL A 31 -2.28 4.62 4.44
N GLN A 32 -1.63 4.44 3.31
CA GLN A 32 -0.66 5.42 2.82
C GLN A 32 -1.42 6.56 2.11
N HIS A 33 -1.38 7.73 2.72
CA HIS A 33 -1.68 9.07 2.20
C HIS A 33 -3.00 9.30 1.46
N THR A 34 -3.94 9.89 2.18
CA THR A 34 -5.12 10.55 1.58
C THR A 34 -5.06 12.05 1.81
N GLY A 35 -4.24 12.75 1.04
CA GLY A 35 -4.42 14.19 0.79
C GLY A 35 -5.63 14.38 -0.12
N LYS A 36 -6.38 15.50 0.06
CA LYS A 36 -7.53 15.83 -0.80
C LYS A 36 -7.08 15.86 -2.26
N GLY A 37 -7.55 14.93 -3.10
CA GLY A 37 -7.17 14.79 -4.52
C GLY A 37 -6.11 13.71 -4.81
N GLN A 38 -5.55 13.05 -3.80
CA GLN A 38 -4.62 11.93 -4.01
C GLN A 38 -5.35 10.61 -4.21
N VAL A 39 -4.72 9.72 -4.98
CA VAL A 39 -5.19 8.35 -5.19
C VAL A 39 -5.15 7.60 -3.86
N LYS A 40 -6.23 6.89 -3.55
CA LYS A 40 -6.29 6.08 -2.32
C LYS A 40 -5.53 4.77 -2.53
N VAL A 41 -4.48 4.57 -1.75
CA VAL A 41 -3.70 3.32 -1.74
C VAL A 41 -3.86 2.64 -0.37
N THR A 42 -4.25 1.37 -0.38
CA THR A 42 -4.40 0.55 0.82
C THR A 42 -3.49 -0.67 0.71
N GLN A 43 -2.54 -0.82 1.62
CA GLN A 43 -1.71 -2.02 1.67
C GLN A 43 -2.53 -3.16 2.29
N LEU A 44 -2.77 -4.20 1.50
CA LEU A 44 -3.51 -5.39 1.93
C LEU A 44 -2.59 -6.39 2.65
N SER A 45 -1.37 -6.56 2.15
CA SER A 45 -0.37 -7.40 2.79
C SER A 45 1.04 -7.06 2.33
N GLN A 46 2.02 -7.48 3.14
CA GLN A 46 3.43 -7.55 2.76
C GLN A 46 4.01 -8.85 3.29
N ARG A 47 4.77 -9.54 2.45
CA ARG A 47 5.42 -10.81 2.79
C ARG A 47 6.87 -10.81 2.34
N HIS A 48 7.76 -11.25 3.20
CA HIS A 48 9.08 -11.69 2.77
C HIS A 48 8.92 -12.97 1.97
N ILE A 49 9.51 -13.00 0.78
CA ILE A 49 9.52 -14.20 -0.07
C ILE A 49 10.87 -14.91 0.07
N ILE A 50 10.85 -16.22 -0.11
CA ILE A 50 12.05 -17.08 0.04
C ILE A 50 12.96 -16.88 -1.18
N GLU A 51 12.36 -16.68 -2.33
CA GLU A 51 13.05 -16.45 -3.60
C GLU A 51 13.82 -15.13 -3.56
N LYS A 52 15.04 -15.20 -4.09
CA LYS A 52 15.86 -14.01 -4.29
C LYS A 52 15.61 -13.45 -5.70
N LEU A 53 15.31 -12.17 -5.79
CA LEU A 53 15.22 -11.45 -7.06
C LEU A 53 16.57 -10.77 -7.31
N ASP A 54 17.20 -11.10 -8.43
CA ASP A 54 18.55 -10.63 -8.78
C ASP A 54 19.57 -10.86 -7.64
N GLY A 55 19.47 -12.01 -6.98
CA GLY A 55 20.33 -12.38 -5.86
C GLY A 55 20.05 -11.65 -4.53
N LYS A 56 19.04 -10.77 -4.47
CA LYS A 56 18.66 -9.98 -3.29
C LYS A 56 17.47 -10.59 -2.56
N GLU A 57 17.51 -10.49 -1.24
CA GLU A 57 16.36 -10.78 -0.38
C GLU A 57 15.17 -9.89 -0.80
N SER A 58 13.98 -10.47 -0.93
CA SER A 58 12.86 -9.79 -1.55
C SER A 58 11.57 -9.90 -0.73
N SER A 59 10.66 -8.99 -1.03
CA SER A 59 9.31 -8.93 -0.47
C SER A 59 8.28 -8.77 -1.59
N ALA A 60 7.07 -9.25 -1.34
CA ALA A 60 5.89 -8.97 -2.14
C ALA A 60 4.94 -8.09 -1.32
N THR A 61 4.58 -6.92 -1.84
CA THR A 61 3.56 -6.04 -1.27
C THR A 61 2.34 -6.05 -2.15
N VAL A 62 1.17 -6.32 -1.56
CA VAL A 62 -0.12 -6.34 -2.24
C VAL A 62 -0.90 -5.09 -1.84
N LEU A 63 -1.30 -4.31 -2.83
CA LEU A 63 -2.00 -3.04 -2.68
C LEU A 63 -3.36 -3.09 -3.37
N GLU A 64 -4.35 -2.45 -2.76
CA GLU A 64 -5.55 -2.01 -3.45
C GLU A 64 -5.42 -0.50 -3.73
N VAL A 65 -5.61 -0.12 -4.98
CA VAL A 65 -5.55 1.26 -5.44
C VAL A 65 -6.92 1.67 -5.96
N THR A 66 -7.44 2.78 -5.46
CA THR A 66 -8.75 3.33 -5.87
C THR A 66 -8.57 4.71 -6.46
N PHE A 67 -9.07 4.88 -7.68
CA PHE A 67 -9.19 6.16 -8.37
C PHE A 67 -10.65 6.59 -8.39
N GLU A 68 -10.94 7.77 -7.89
CA GLU A 68 -12.23 8.40 -8.05
C GLU A 68 -12.45 8.82 -9.52
N PRO A 69 -13.68 9.16 -9.95
CA PRO A 69 -13.96 9.58 -11.32
C PRO A 69 -13.03 10.71 -11.80
N GLY A 70 -12.36 10.49 -12.94
CA GLY A 70 -11.43 11.43 -13.54
C GLY A 70 -10.10 11.61 -12.81
N GLN A 71 -9.86 10.89 -11.72
CA GLN A 71 -8.65 10.98 -10.94
C GLN A 71 -7.45 10.41 -11.71
N LYS A 72 -6.30 11.05 -11.51
CA LYS A 72 -5.01 10.62 -12.06
C LYS A 72 -3.95 10.68 -10.98
N ASP A 73 -2.95 9.81 -11.09
CA ASP A 73 -1.74 9.88 -10.29
C ASP A 73 -0.62 10.63 -11.01
N THR A 74 0.39 11.03 -10.27
CA THR A 74 1.61 11.63 -10.82
C THR A 74 2.53 10.56 -11.39
N PRO A 75 3.34 10.87 -12.41
CA PRO A 75 4.36 9.93 -12.88
C PRO A 75 5.28 9.48 -11.75
N HIS A 76 5.55 8.18 -11.69
CA HIS A 76 6.35 7.58 -10.63
C HIS A 76 7.07 6.31 -11.11
N ARG A 77 7.95 5.77 -10.25
CA ARG A 77 8.62 4.47 -10.42
C ARG A 77 8.35 3.58 -9.24
N HIS A 78 8.35 2.28 -9.49
CA HIS A 78 8.28 1.28 -8.43
C HIS A 78 9.66 0.71 -8.10
N ALA A 79 9.83 0.25 -6.85
CA ALA A 79 11.08 -0.35 -6.37
C ALA A 79 11.39 -1.71 -7.01
N GLY A 80 10.48 -2.23 -7.83
CA GLY A 80 10.63 -3.47 -8.57
C GLY A 80 9.44 -3.68 -9.52
N PRO A 81 9.30 -4.87 -10.13
CA PRO A 81 8.22 -5.12 -11.08
C PRO A 81 6.85 -5.12 -10.40
N VAL A 82 5.83 -4.69 -11.15
CA VAL A 82 4.43 -4.68 -10.71
C VAL A 82 3.60 -5.58 -11.60
N PHE A 83 2.75 -6.39 -10.96
CA PHE A 83 1.68 -7.14 -11.60
C PHE A 83 0.36 -6.54 -11.15
N GLY A 84 -0.42 -6.03 -12.11
CA GLY A 84 -1.69 -5.39 -11.84
C GLY A 84 -2.89 -6.18 -12.37
N TYR A 85 -4.03 -6.02 -11.69
CA TYR A 85 -5.32 -6.58 -12.08
C TYR A 85 -6.42 -5.55 -11.85
N VAL A 86 -7.27 -5.32 -12.84
CA VAL A 86 -8.39 -4.39 -12.72
C VAL A 86 -9.58 -5.08 -12.04
N LEU A 87 -9.86 -4.67 -10.80
CA LEU A 87 -10.98 -5.19 -10.01
C LEU A 87 -12.32 -4.58 -10.44
N GLU A 88 -12.31 -3.30 -10.84
CA GLU A 88 -13.51 -2.52 -11.15
C GLU A 88 -13.18 -1.35 -12.07
N GLY A 89 -14.08 -1.09 -13.03
CA GLY A 89 -14.01 0.07 -13.92
C GLY A 89 -13.04 -0.07 -15.08
N GLU A 90 -12.56 1.07 -15.56
CA GLU A 90 -11.56 1.18 -16.63
C GLU A 90 -10.33 1.90 -16.12
N TYR A 91 -9.17 1.50 -16.61
CA TYR A 91 -7.89 2.04 -16.20
C TYR A 91 -7.03 2.38 -17.41
N GLU A 92 -6.65 3.64 -17.56
CA GLU A 92 -5.67 4.07 -18.55
C GLU A 92 -4.27 4.06 -17.96
N HIS A 93 -3.38 3.37 -18.67
CA HIS A 93 -2.03 3.09 -18.23
C HIS A 93 -1.03 3.27 -19.38
N ALA A 94 0.13 3.84 -19.07
CA ALA A 94 1.28 3.85 -19.96
C ALA A 94 2.58 3.88 -19.16
N ILE A 95 3.56 3.11 -19.61
CA ILE A 95 4.94 3.15 -19.10
C ILE A 95 5.87 3.74 -20.13
N ASN A 96 6.90 4.47 -19.66
CA ASN A 96 7.89 5.12 -20.51
C ASN A 96 7.23 5.89 -21.69
N ASP A 97 7.69 5.67 -22.90
CA ASP A 97 7.16 6.28 -24.12
C ASP A 97 6.10 5.42 -24.84
N GLU A 98 5.62 4.35 -24.20
CA GLU A 98 4.57 3.51 -24.77
C GLU A 98 3.25 4.26 -24.94
N PRO A 99 2.43 3.89 -25.94
CA PRO A 99 1.10 4.46 -26.10
C PRO A 99 0.22 4.10 -24.89
N VAL A 100 -0.72 4.99 -24.58
CA VAL A 100 -1.72 4.74 -23.54
C VAL A 100 -2.59 3.57 -23.94
N LYS A 101 -2.73 2.60 -23.02
CA LYS A 101 -3.65 1.46 -23.15
C LYS A 101 -4.74 1.59 -22.12
N THR A 102 -5.96 1.17 -22.50
CA THR A 102 -7.10 1.08 -21.58
C THR A 102 -7.30 -0.38 -21.19
N TYR A 103 -7.29 -0.62 -19.89
CA TYR A 103 -7.59 -1.93 -19.28
C TYR A 103 -8.97 -1.87 -18.65
N LYS A 104 -9.72 -2.98 -18.69
CA LYS A 104 -11.07 -3.13 -18.13
C LYS A 104 -11.06 -4.14 -16.99
N THR A 105 -12.14 -4.18 -16.24
CA THR A 105 -12.35 -5.19 -15.19
C THR A 105 -12.04 -6.60 -15.73
N GLY A 106 -11.13 -7.31 -15.04
CA GLY A 106 -10.63 -8.63 -15.42
C GLY A 106 -9.30 -8.61 -16.16
N ASP A 107 -8.87 -7.46 -16.70
CA ASP A 107 -7.59 -7.35 -17.40
C ASP A 107 -6.41 -7.27 -16.42
N THR A 108 -5.24 -7.71 -16.91
CA THR A 108 -3.97 -7.62 -16.19
C THR A 108 -3.00 -6.73 -16.93
N PHE A 109 -2.10 -6.09 -16.18
CA PHE A 109 -0.99 -5.31 -16.74
C PHE A 109 0.31 -5.63 -15.99
N TYR A 110 1.43 -5.29 -16.61
CA TYR A 110 2.76 -5.51 -16.07
C TYR A 110 3.62 -4.27 -16.25
N GLU A 111 4.38 -3.95 -15.22
CA GLU A 111 5.36 -2.88 -15.21
C GLU A 111 6.72 -3.48 -14.86
N PRO A 112 7.71 -3.44 -15.78
CA PRO A 112 9.05 -3.91 -15.48
C PRO A 112 9.75 -3.02 -14.46
N SER A 113 10.73 -3.57 -13.76
CA SER A 113 11.57 -2.81 -12.82
C SER A 113 12.16 -1.57 -13.48
N GLY A 114 12.07 -0.42 -12.79
CA GLY A 114 12.71 0.83 -13.19
C GLY A 114 12.02 1.60 -14.33
N CYS A 115 10.92 1.09 -14.89
CA CYS A 115 10.13 1.89 -15.83
C CYS A 115 9.50 3.10 -15.14
N VAL A 116 9.22 4.16 -15.91
CA VAL A 116 8.36 5.26 -15.45
C VAL A 116 6.92 4.88 -15.73
N HIS A 117 6.12 4.75 -14.68
CA HIS A 117 4.67 4.68 -14.80
C HIS A 117 4.16 6.09 -15.10
N ARG A 118 4.06 6.41 -16.38
CA ARG A 118 3.80 7.77 -16.87
C ARG A 118 2.33 8.16 -16.82
N VAL A 119 1.44 7.21 -17.08
CA VAL A 119 -0.01 7.41 -17.07
C VAL A 119 -0.66 6.38 -16.17
N ALA A 120 -1.30 6.86 -15.12
CA ALA A 120 -2.13 6.11 -14.19
C ALA A 120 -3.40 6.91 -13.93
N ARG A 121 -4.53 6.55 -14.55
CA ARG A 121 -5.76 7.33 -14.39
C ARG A 121 -7.04 6.56 -14.64
N ASN A 122 -8.11 7.05 -14.02
CA ASN A 122 -9.48 6.65 -14.30
C ASN A 122 -10.06 7.54 -15.41
N PRO A 123 -10.37 7.01 -16.60
CA PRO A 123 -10.97 7.79 -17.68
C PRO A 123 -12.44 8.13 -17.46
N SER A 124 -13.13 7.39 -16.61
CA SER A 124 -14.56 7.60 -16.32
C SER A 124 -14.79 8.89 -15.55
N LYS A 125 -15.85 9.61 -15.86
CA LYS A 125 -16.29 10.79 -15.13
C LYS A 125 -17.31 10.49 -14.03
N THR A 126 -17.80 9.24 -13.97
CA THR A 126 -18.92 8.87 -13.08
C THR A 126 -18.67 7.62 -12.25
N ALA A 127 -17.83 6.69 -12.72
CA ALA A 127 -17.53 5.44 -12.05
C ALA A 127 -16.12 5.43 -11.48
N LYS A 128 -15.90 4.68 -10.40
CA LYS A 128 -14.58 4.43 -9.81
C LYS A 128 -13.79 3.43 -10.62
N THR A 129 -12.47 3.46 -10.46
CA THR A 129 -11.58 2.38 -10.86
C THR A 129 -10.92 1.81 -9.60
N ARG A 130 -10.89 0.48 -9.50
CA ARG A 130 -10.16 -0.23 -8.44
C ARG A 130 -9.20 -1.23 -9.06
N LEU A 131 -7.99 -1.26 -8.52
CA LEU A 131 -6.91 -2.12 -8.98
C LEU A 131 -6.39 -2.95 -7.80
N LEU A 132 -5.95 -4.16 -8.09
CA LEU A 132 -5.02 -4.89 -7.25
C LEU A 132 -3.63 -4.74 -7.89
N ALA A 133 -2.64 -4.34 -7.12
CA ALA A 133 -1.25 -4.27 -7.55
C ALA A 133 -0.37 -5.11 -6.62
N VAL A 134 0.49 -5.95 -7.22
CA VAL A 134 1.50 -6.72 -6.51
C VAL A 134 2.87 -6.20 -6.91
N ILE A 135 3.58 -5.61 -5.98
CA ILE A 135 4.95 -5.10 -6.18
C ILE A 135 5.93 -6.09 -5.58
N LEU A 136 6.83 -6.61 -6.41
CA LEU A 136 7.97 -7.38 -5.93
C LEU A 136 9.17 -6.43 -5.79
N HIS A 137 9.76 -6.36 -4.60
CA HIS A 137 10.81 -5.36 -4.35
C HIS A 137 11.88 -5.89 -3.38
N PRO A 138 13.10 -5.29 -3.35
CA PRO A 138 14.09 -5.59 -2.34
C PRO A 138 13.51 -5.44 -0.93
N ARG A 139 13.91 -6.34 -0.01
CA ARG A 139 13.41 -6.34 1.37
C ARG A 139 13.76 -5.06 2.13
N ASP A 140 14.87 -4.43 1.77
CA ASP A 140 15.40 -3.19 2.33
C ASP A 140 14.94 -1.92 1.61
N ALA A 141 14.03 -2.03 0.63
CA ALA A 141 13.46 -0.88 -0.04
C ALA A 141 12.72 0.01 0.98
N LYS A 142 13.11 1.27 1.06
CA LYS A 142 12.49 2.25 1.98
C LYS A 142 11.11 2.68 1.51
N GLU A 143 10.93 2.76 0.20
CA GLU A 143 9.67 3.12 -0.46
C GLU A 143 9.43 2.18 -1.64
N THR A 144 8.19 1.77 -1.83
CA THR A 144 7.80 0.92 -2.96
C THR A 144 7.42 1.73 -4.19
N THR A 145 7.17 3.03 -4.00
CA THR A 145 6.78 3.97 -5.06
C THR A 145 7.49 5.30 -4.84
N VAL A 146 8.19 5.80 -5.85
CA VAL A 146 8.95 7.05 -5.82
C VAL A 146 8.47 7.96 -6.95
N PRO A 147 8.03 9.20 -6.65
CA PRO A 147 7.63 10.15 -7.69
C PRO A 147 8.77 10.39 -8.70
N GLU A 148 8.42 10.43 -9.98
CA GLU A 148 9.37 10.85 -11.03
C GLU A 148 9.64 12.35 -10.88
N LYS A 149 10.91 12.70 -10.74
CA LYS A 149 11.30 14.11 -10.73
C LYS A 149 11.10 14.68 -12.14
N GLY A 150 10.26 15.71 -12.27
CA GLY A 150 10.14 16.44 -13.53
C GLY A 150 11.53 16.87 -14.01
N LYS A 151 11.78 16.75 -15.30
CA LYS A 151 12.95 17.42 -15.89
C LYS A 151 12.69 18.92 -15.76
N GLU A 152 13.51 19.60 -14.95
CA GLU A 152 13.61 21.05 -14.95
C GLU A 152 14.09 21.55 -16.32
#